data_1c72a9a7f4c69b9e877420947e05e14d
#
_entry.id   1c72a9a7f4c69b9e877420947e05e14d
#
_cell.length_a   1.000
_cell.length_b   1.000
_cell.length_c   1.000
_cell.angle_alpha   90.00
_cell.angle_beta   90.00
_cell.angle_gamma   90.00
#
_symmetry.space_group_name_H-M   'P 1'
#
loop_
_entity.id
_entity.type
_entity.pdbx_description
1 polymer ?
#
loop_
_entity_poly.entity_id
_entity_poly.type
_entity_poly.pdbx_seq_one_letter_code
_entity_poly.pdbx_strand_id
1 'polypeptide(L)'
;MKKTYRLRIEGKHPDRLLDAAKHDIRKYIRRERRKTLPAGADYWDFDTLFGTEEATAAVLPPAELLRAVDALVAAGGEQFYVEIRSRACARPPRAKGGQGESEHDPFED
;
A
#
# COMPACT_ATOMS: atom_id res chain seq x y z
N MET A 1 -8.18 -0.15 -5.92
CA MET A 1 -7.43 0.93 -6.55
C MET A 1 -6.38 0.35 -7.48
N LYS A 2 -6.36 0.82 -8.71
CA LYS A 2 -5.35 0.45 -9.68
C LYS A 2 -4.89 1.72 -10.32
N LYS A 3 -3.61 1.99 -10.29
CA LYS A 3 -3.12 3.26 -10.83
C LYS A 3 -1.65 3.21 -11.17
N THR A 4 -1.28 3.89 -12.25
CA THR A 4 0.12 4.12 -12.60
C THR A 4 0.44 5.55 -12.22
N TYR A 5 1.50 5.73 -11.45
CA TYR A 5 1.96 7.05 -11.05
C TYR A 5 3.22 7.39 -11.82
N ARG A 6 3.20 8.54 -12.48
CA ARG A 6 4.37 9.01 -13.18
C ARG A 6 5.13 9.97 -12.29
N LEU A 7 6.42 9.75 -12.19
CA LEU A 7 7.28 10.54 -11.32
C LEU A 7 8.11 11.56 -12.10
N ARG A 8 7.97 11.56 -13.42
CA ARG A 8 8.63 12.53 -14.26
C ARG A 8 7.61 13.08 -15.20
N ILE A 9 7.16 14.29 -14.98
CA ILE A 9 6.21 14.98 -15.83
C ILE A 9 6.79 16.36 -16.07
N GLU A 10 6.87 16.74 -17.34
CA GLU A 10 7.42 18.03 -17.69
C GLU A 10 6.68 19.15 -16.97
N GLY A 11 7.40 20.09 -16.41
CA GLY A 11 6.80 21.18 -15.67
C GLY A 11 6.46 20.86 -14.22
N LYS A 12 6.69 19.63 -13.79
CA LYS A 12 6.37 19.22 -12.43
C LYS A 12 7.62 18.77 -11.70
N HIS A 13 7.68 19.08 -10.42
CA HIS A 13 8.82 18.71 -9.61
C HIS A 13 8.72 17.24 -9.21
N PRO A 14 9.74 16.42 -9.49
CA PRO A 14 9.64 14.99 -9.19
C PRO A 14 9.38 14.68 -7.72
N ASP A 15 9.96 15.44 -6.79
CA ASP A 15 9.75 15.19 -5.38
C ASP A 15 8.29 15.40 -4.98
N ARG A 16 7.63 16.36 -5.59
CA ARG A 16 6.24 16.60 -5.30
C ARG A 16 5.34 15.50 -5.88
N LEU A 17 5.71 14.98 -7.04
CA LEU A 17 4.96 13.87 -7.63
C LEU A 17 5.08 12.65 -6.74
N LEU A 18 6.27 12.40 -6.22
CA LEU A 18 6.50 11.27 -5.33
C LEU A 18 5.70 11.41 -4.04
N ASP A 19 5.75 12.60 -3.43
CA ASP A 19 5.01 12.84 -2.19
C ASP A 19 3.51 12.68 -2.41
N ALA A 20 3.00 13.17 -3.54
CA ALA A 20 1.59 13.06 -3.84
C ALA A 20 1.17 11.61 -4.02
N ALA A 21 2.01 10.82 -4.68
CA ALA A 21 1.72 9.41 -4.88
C ALA A 21 1.68 8.67 -3.56
N LYS A 22 2.65 8.92 -2.69
CA LYS A 22 2.69 8.27 -1.39
C LYS A 22 1.52 8.70 -0.52
N HIS A 23 1.14 9.96 -0.61
CA HIS A 23 0.00 10.48 0.12
C HIS A 23 -1.29 9.81 -0.34
N ASP A 24 -1.47 9.64 -1.64
CA ASP A 24 -2.65 8.98 -2.18
C ASP A 24 -2.76 7.55 -1.68
N ILE A 25 -1.65 6.84 -1.66
CA ILE A 25 -1.63 5.46 -1.18
C ILE A 25 -2.03 5.39 0.28
N ARG A 26 -1.41 6.23 1.12
CA ARG A 26 -1.73 6.24 2.55
C ARG A 26 -3.19 6.60 2.79
N LYS A 27 -3.67 7.60 2.05
CA LYS A 27 -5.03 8.07 2.21
C LYS A 27 -6.03 6.98 1.82
N TYR A 28 -5.74 6.26 0.73
CA TYR A 28 -6.63 5.21 0.28
C TYR A 28 -6.72 4.09 1.33
N ILE A 29 -5.60 3.63 1.83
CA ILE A 29 -5.58 2.55 2.80
C ILE A 29 -6.27 2.98 4.09
N ARG A 30 -5.99 4.19 4.54
CA ARG A 30 -6.60 4.70 5.75
C ARG A 30 -8.11 4.78 5.61
N ARG A 31 -8.58 5.24 4.47
CA ARG A 31 -10.00 5.37 4.21
C ARG A 31 -10.68 4.00 4.17
N GLU A 32 -10.04 3.02 3.54
CA GLU A 32 -10.60 1.69 3.46
C GLU A 32 -10.68 1.03 4.84
N ARG A 33 -9.72 1.30 5.69
CA ARG A 33 -9.72 0.74 7.05
C ARG A 33 -10.86 1.26 7.90
N ARG A 34 -11.41 2.40 7.56
CA ARG A 34 -12.49 3.00 8.34
C ARG A 34 -13.86 2.53 7.90
N LYS A 35 -13.96 1.76 6.84
CA LYS A 35 -15.24 1.28 6.39
C LYS A 35 -15.78 0.24 7.36
N THR A 36 -17.11 0.14 7.41
CA THR A 36 -17.75 -0.82 8.30
C THR A 36 -17.41 -2.23 7.87
N LEU A 37 -16.98 -3.04 8.81
CA LEU A 37 -16.68 -4.44 8.52
C LEU A 37 -17.97 -5.24 8.37
N PRO A 38 -18.00 -6.19 7.44
CA PRO A 38 -19.14 -7.06 7.33
C PRO A 38 -19.22 -8.01 8.52
N ALA A 39 -20.36 -8.64 8.69
CA ALA A 39 -20.57 -9.56 9.79
C ALA A 39 -19.56 -10.69 9.71
N GLY A 40 -18.98 -11.04 10.84
CA GLY A 40 -18.00 -12.12 10.88
C GLY A 40 -16.57 -11.69 10.61
N ALA A 41 -16.36 -10.45 10.18
CA ALA A 41 -15.01 -9.97 9.91
C ALA A 41 -14.50 -9.16 11.09
N ASP A 42 -13.21 -9.25 11.33
CA ASP A 42 -12.57 -8.58 12.45
C ASP A 42 -11.68 -7.44 12.04
N TYR A 43 -11.19 -7.45 10.81
CA TYR A 43 -10.30 -6.38 10.35
C TYR A 43 -10.23 -6.35 8.83
N TRP A 44 -9.67 -5.27 8.31
CA TRP A 44 -9.41 -5.12 6.90
C TRP A 44 -7.96 -5.46 6.60
N ASP A 45 -7.75 -6.26 5.57
CA ASP A 45 -6.41 -6.51 5.07
C ASP A 45 -6.38 -6.03 3.62
N PHE A 46 -5.21 -6.02 3.02
CA PHE A 46 -5.04 -5.49 1.67
C PHE A 46 -4.18 -6.40 0.84
N ASP A 47 -4.64 -6.67 -0.39
CA ASP A 47 -3.84 -7.38 -1.35
C ASP A 47 -3.22 -6.34 -2.26
N THR A 48 -1.91 -6.31 -2.37
CA THR A 48 -1.23 -5.28 -3.13
C THR A 48 -0.32 -5.88 -4.19
N LEU A 49 -0.26 -5.18 -5.33
CA LEU A 49 0.66 -5.50 -6.40
C LEU A 49 1.44 -4.24 -6.69
N PHE A 50 2.70 -4.41 -7.05
CA PHE A 50 3.59 -3.27 -7.29
C PHE A 50 4.60 -3.63 -8.37
N GLY A 51 4.90 -2.69 -9.24
CA GLY A 51 5.91 -2.88 -10.27
C GLY A 51 6.10 -1.61 -11.06
N THR A 52 6.97 -1.65 -12.06
CA THR A 52 7.16 -0.47 -12.92
C THR A 52 5.98 -0.29 -13.85
N GLU A 53 5.27 -1.37 -14.17
CA GLU A 53 4.08 -1.29 -14.99
C GLU A 53 3.17 -2.44 -14.64
N GLU A 54 1.95 -2.37 -15.10
CA GLU A 54 0.94 -3.37 -14.74
C GLU A 54 1.38 -4.77 -15.11
N ALA A 55 1.96 -4.94 -16.28
CA ALA A 55 2.33 -6.25 -16.77
C ALA A 55 3.41 -6.92 -15.91
N THR A 56 4.21 -6.14 -15.19
CA THR A 56 5.29 -6.69 -14.39
C THR A 56 5.03 -6.59 -12.90
N ALA A 57 3.85 -6.14 -12.51
CA ALA A 57 3.54 -5.97 -11.10
C ALA A 57 3.49 -7.33 -10.40
N ALA A 58 4.02 -7.37 -9.19
CA ALA A 58 4.07 -8.60 -8.40
C ALA A 58 3.51 -8.34 -7.02
N VAL A 59 3.10 -9.42 -6.37
CA VAL A 59 2.52 -9.34 -5.04
C VAL A 59 3.55 -8.81 -4.05
N LEU A 60 3.10 -7.90 -3.19
CA LEU A 60 3.97 -7.28 -2.21
C LEU A 60 3.13 -7.01 -0.96
N PRO A 61 3.64 -7.29 0.24
CA PRO A 61 2.87 -6.98 1.45
C PRO A 61 2.60 -5.48 1.55
N PRO A 62 1.43 -5.08 2.00
CA PRO A 62 1.11 -3.65 2.10
C PRO A 62 2.08 -2.89 2.99
N ALA A 63 2.62 -3.52 4.02
CA ALA A 63 3.57 -2.85 4.90
C ALA A 63 4.87 -2.48 4.20
N GLU A 64 5.16 -3.11 3.06
CA GLU A 64 6.37 -2.82 2.32
C GLU A 64 6.16 -1.93 1.13
N LEU A 65 4.93 -1.53 0.89
CA LEU A 65 4.61 -0.79 -0.32
C LEU A 65 5.34 0.55 -0.43
N LEU A 66 5.31 1.35 0.61
CA LEU A 66 5.97 2.66 0.56
C LEU A 66 7.48 2.53 0.44
N ARG A 67 8.04 1.50 1.07
CA ARG A 67 9.47 1.24 0.96
C ARG A 67 9.83 0.84 -0.45
N ALA A 68 8.97 0.06 -1.10
CA ALA A 68 9.20 -0.34 -2.49
C ALA A 68 9.16 0.85 -3.43
N VAL A 69 8.27 1.81 -3.17
CA VAL A 69 8.21 3.03 -3.96
C VAL A 69 9.52 3.79 -3.84
N ASP A 70 10.03 3.93 -2.60
CA ASP A 70 11.28 4.63 -2.38
C ASP A 70 12.46 3.92 -3.06
N ALA A 71 12.47 2.60 -3.01
CA ALA A 71 13.54 1.82 -3.63
C ALA A 71 13.52 1.98 -5.15
N LEU A 72 12.33 2.02 -5.73
CA LEU A 72 12.20 2.20 -7.17
C LEU A 72 12.74 3.56 -7.59
N VAL A 73 12.43 4.60 -6.83
CA VAL A 73 12.93 5.93 -7.13
C VAL A 73 14.44 5.99 -6.98
N ALA A 74 14.97 5.37 -5.93
CA ALA A 74 16.42 5.34 -5.71
C ALA A 74 17.14 4.63 -6.83
N ALA A 75 16.48 3.68 -7.48
CA ALA A 75 17.07 2.97 -8.60
C ALA A 75 16.88 3.70 -9.93
N GLY A 76 16.31 4.90 -9.91
CA GLY A 76 16.12 5.67 -11.13
C GLY A 76 14.79 5.48 -11.82
N GLY A 77 13.83 4.82 -11.18
CA GLY A 77 12.54 4.59 -11.78
C GLY A 77 11.77 5.88 -11.98
N GLU A 78 11.03 5.95 -13.08
CA GLU A 78 10.29 7.15 -13.42
C GLU A 78 8.78 6.97 -13.36
N GLN A 79 8.33 5.77 -13.05
CA GLN A 79 6.91 5.51 -12.85
C GLN A 79 6.77 4.20 -12.10
N PHE A 80 5.61 4.01 -11.49
CA PHE A 80 5.30 2.72 -10.91
C PHE A 80 3.80 2.45 -11.01
N TYR A 81 3.46 1.18 -10.98
CA TYR A 81 2.09 0.73 -10.98
C TYR A 81 1.78 0.14 -9.62
N VAL A 82 0.63 0.46 -9.07
CA VAL A 82 0.21 -0.09 -7.80
C VAL A 82 -1.24 -0.51 -7.89
N GLU A 83 -1.53 -1.64 -7.27
CA GLU A 83 -2.90 -2.12 -7.18
C GLU A 83 -3.13 -2.45 -5.71
N ILE A 84 -4.22 -1.95 -5.14
CA ILE A 84 -4.57 -2.18 -3.75
C ILE A 84 -6.02 -2.57 -3.68
N ARG A 85 -6.29 -3.72 -3.07
CA ARG A 85 -7.65 -4.20 -2.94
C ARG A 85 -7.88 -4.58 -1.48
N SER A 86 -8.90 -3.99 -0.87
CA SER A 86 -9.21 -4.30 0.52
C SER A 86 -9.95 -5.63 0.62
N ARG A 87 -9.75 -6.33 1.71
CA ARG A 87 -10.34 -7.63 1.92
C ARG A 87 -10.70 -7.75 3.40
N ALA A 88 -11.96 -8.10 3.68
CA ALA A 88 -12.40 -8.27 5.06
C ALA A 88 -11.92 -9.63 5.55
N CYS A 89 -11.31 -9.65 6.71
CA CYS A 89 -10.73 -10.87 7.26
C CYS A 89 -11.15 -11.11 8.69
N ALA A 90 -11.21 -12.39 9.06
CA ALA A 90 -11.51 -12.77 10.43
C ALA A 90 -10.20 -13.18 11.09
N ARG A 91 -10.05 -12.85 12.37
CA ARG A 91 -8.86 -13.29 13.09
C ARG A 91 -8.96 -14.76 13.34
N PRO A 92 -7.84 -15.46 13.26
CA PRO A 92 -7.86 -16.88 13.59
C PRO A 92 -8.12 -17.00 15.10
N PRO A 93 -8.62 -18.12 15.52
CA PRO A 93 -8.82 -18.37 16.93
C PRO A 93 -7.48 -18.20 17.62
N ARG A 94 -7.45 -17.66 18.79
CA ARG A 94 -6.31 -17.30 19.32
C ARG A 94 -5.44 -18.25 19.73
N ALA A 95 -4.53 -18.21 19.52
CA ALA A 95 -3.67 -19.09 19.75
C ALA A 95 -2.91 -18.57 20.75
N LYS A 96 -2.62 -18.60 21.36
CA LYS A 96 -1.86 -18.22 22.12
C LYS A 96 -0.86 -17.59 21.91
N GLY A 97 -0.32 -17.31 22.18
CA GLY A 97 0.73 -16.85 21.94
C GLY A 97 1.02 -15.73 21.58
N GLY A 98 0.88 -15.24 21.48
CA GLY A 98 1.02 -14.23 21.04
C GLY A 98 1.88 -13.43 20.76
N GLN A 99 2.08 -13.02 20.60
CA GLN A 99 2.77 -12.30 20.27
C GLN A 99 2.73 -11.30 19.90
N GLY A 100 2.61 -10.82 19.91
CA GLY A 100 2.33 -9.74 19.67
C GLY A 100 3.18 -8.82 19.22
N GLU A 101 3.57 -8.55 18.68
CA GLU A 101 4.34 -7.82 18.24
C GLU A 101 4.08 -6.78 17.81
N SER A 102 4.36 -6.04 17.82
CA SER A 102 4.15 -4.94 17.46
C SER A 102 4.78 -4.48 16.37
N GLU A 103 4.47 -4.82 15.29
CA GLU A 103 5.02 -4.38 14.17
C GLU A 103 4.60 -3.01 13.94
N HIS A 104 5.35 -2.08 13.58
CA HIS A 104 5.03 -0.73 13.18
C HIS A 104 4.24 -0.76 11.88
N ASP A 105 3.07 -0.15 11.89
CA ASP A 105 2.24 -0.07 10.72
C ASP A 105 2.46 1.30 10.06
N PRO A 106 3.06 1.35 8.86
CA PRO A 106 3.35 2.63 8.24
C PRO A 106 2.12 3.43 7.82
N PHE A 107 0.94 2.84 7.90
CA PHE A 107 -0.28 3.53 7.52
C PHE A 107 -1.09 4.02 8.71
N GLU A 108 -0.59 3.78 9.93
CA GLU A 108 -1.29 4.22 11.08
C GLU A 108 -0.87 5.63 11.39
N ASP A 109 -1.75 6.45 11.83
CA ASP A 109 -1.43 7.84 12.15
C ASP A 109 -0.75 8.00 13.47
#